data_630461ac9fd64369294348bab0fbf90e
#
_entry.id   630461ac9fd64369294348bab0fbf90e
#
_cell.length_a   1.000
_cell.length_b   1.000
_cell.length_c   1.000
_cell.angle_alpha   90.00
_cell.angle_beta   90.00
_cell.angle_gamma   90.00
#
_symmetry.space_group_name_H-M   'P 1'
#
loop_
_entity.id
_entity.type
_entity.pdbx_description
1 polymer ?
#
loop_
_entity_poly.entity_id
_entity_poly.type
_entity_poly.pdbx_seq_one_letter_code
_entity_poly.pdbx_strand_id
1 'polypeptide(L)'
;MKTGTLKLHPNSYHNTSYDFKSLAKNVPELEKHLIKNPAGIDTVDFSNSNVVYLLNKALLLHFYNLNFWDLPKNNLIPPIPGRADYIHYMADLLKADKIKTKPINILDIGTGASLIYPIIGSSVYDWNFVAVDIDSKSID
;
A
#
# COMPACT_ATOMS: atom_id res chain seq x y z
N MET A 1 7.82 23.90 -18.48
CA MET A 1 8.02 22.43 -18.43
C MET A 1 6.78 21.81 -17.82
N LYS A 2 6.05 21.00 -18.56
CA LYS A 2 4.98 20.18 -17.97
C LYS A 2 5.64 19.10 -17.12
N THR A 3 5.50 19.19 -15.81
CA THR A 3 5.83 18.10 -14.89
C THR A 3 4.90 16.95 -15.23
N GLY A 4 5.38 16.02 -16.08
CA GLY A 4 4.66 14.78 -16.32
C GLY A 4 4.50 14.05 -15.00
N THR A 5 3.28 13.92 -14.53
CA THR A 5 2.95 13.04 -13.41
C THR A 5 3.43 11.65 -13.80
N LEU A 6 4.43 11.12 -13.09
CA LEU A 6 4.85 9.72 -13.24
C LEU A 6 3.60 8.87 -13.06
N LYS A 7 3.17 8.21 -14.12
CA LYS A 7 2.07 7.26 -14.03
C LYS A 7 2.56 6.01 -13.32
N LEU A 8 1.78 5.54 -12.37
CA LEU A 8 2.01 4.25 -11.73
C LEU A 8 1.85 3.11 -12.75
N HIS A 9 2.27 1.92 -12.38
CA HIS A 9 2.11 0.72 -13.20
C HIS A 9 0.64 0.56 -13.68
N PRO A 10 0.39 0.10 -14.92
CA PRO A 10 -0.98 -0.02 -15.45
C PRO A 10 -1.95 -0.83 -14.59
N ASN A 11 -1.44 -1.83 -13.86
CA ASN A 11 -2.23 -2.68 -12.96
C ASN A 11 -2.46 -2.05 -11.57
N SER A 12 -1.90 -0.87 -11.30
CA SER A 12 -2.02 -0.25 -9.99
C SER A 12 -3.45 0.22 -9.73
N TYR A 13 -4.02 -0.13 -8.59
CA TYR A 13 -5.31 0.38 -8.11
C TYR A 13 -5.28 1.88 -7.80
N HIS A 14 -4.08 2.47 -7.77
CA HIS A 14 -3.84 3.86 -7.35
C HIS A 14 -3.69 4.83 -8.53
N ASN A 15 -4.00 4.40 -9.76
CA ASN A 15 -3.97 5.25 -10.94
C ASN A 15 -5.17 6.21 -11.07
N THR A 16 -6.21 6.00 -10.28
CA THR A 16 -7.42 6.81 -10.27
C THR A 16 -7.53 7.64 -8.99
N SER A 17 -8.34 8.70 -9.02
CA SER A 17 -8.68 9.44 -7.80
C SER A 17 -9.41 8.55 -6.80
N TYR A 18 -9.09 8.72 -5.51
CA TYR A 18 -9.72 7.95 -4.44
C TYR A 18 -11.13 8.47 -4.14
N ASP A 19 -12.06 7.55 -3.92
CA ASP A 19 -13.30 7.84 -3.21
C ASP A 19 -13.02 7.84 -1.69
N PHE A 20 -12.67 9.01 -1.17
CA PHE A 20 -12.33 9.17 0.25
C PHE A 20 -13.47 8.80 1.19
N LYS A 21 -14.73 8.94 0.76
CA LYS A 21 -15.89 8.52 1.56
C LYS A 21 -15.97 7.01 1.67
N SER A 22 -15.68 6.29 0.59
CA SER A 22 -15.59 4.83 0.62
C SER A 22 -14.41 4.34 1.46
N LEU A 23 -13.27 5.02 1.40
CA LEU A 23 -12.12 4.72 2.26
C LEU A 23 -12.44 4.93 3.75
N ALA A 24 -13.14 6.01 4.09
CA ALA A 24 -13.54 6.32 5.46
C ALA A 24 -14.51 5.28 6.07
N LYS A 25 -15.24 4.51 5.25
CA LYS A 25 -16.05 3.38 5.76
C LYS A 25 -15.19 2.30 6.42
N ASN A 26 -13.97 2.07 5.92
CA ASN A 26 -13.03 1.10 6.49
C ASN A 26 -12.27 1.68 7.70
N VAL A 27 -12.07 3.00 7.74
CA VAL A 27 -11.38 3.72 8.81
C VAL A 27 -12.19 4.96 9.17
N PRO A 28 -13.21 4.85 10.05
CA PRO A 28 -14.12 5.97 10.36
C PRO A 28 -13.43 7.23 10.88
N GLU A 29 -12.28 7.07 11.53
CA GLU A 29 -11.49 8.19 12.01
C GLU A 29 -10.99 9.10 10.86
N LEU A 30 -10.75 8.54 9.67
CA LEU A 30 -10.33 9.29 8.49
C LEU A 30 -11.38 10.33 8.07
N GLU A 31 -12.68 10.07 8.29
CA GLU A 31 -13.75 10.97 7.90
C GLU A 31 -13.60 12.36 8.53
N LYS A 32 -13.14 12.42 9.78
CA LYS A 32 -12.92 13.67 10.52
C LYS A 32 -11.82 14.56 9.92
N HIS A 33 -10.99 13.99 9.06
CA HIS A 33 -9.85 14.64 8.43
C HIS A 33 -10.05 14.92 6.94
N LEU A 34 -11.25 14.67 6.42
CA LEU A 34 -11.57 15.01 5.03
C LEU A 34 -11.69 16.53 4.87
N ILE A 35 -11.04 17.04 3.86
CA ILE A 35 -11.09 18.45 3.45
C ILE A 35 -11.47 18.54 1.97
N LYS A 36 -11.85 19.74 1.52
CA LYS A 36 -12.07 20.00 0.10
C LYS A 36 -10.84 20.68 -0.50
N ASN A 37 -10.40 20.17 -1.65
CA ASN A 37 -9.40 20.86 -2.45
C ASN A 37 -10.04 22.08 -3.17
N PRO A 38 -9.25 22.93 -3.85
CA PRO A 38 -9.79 24.09 -4.58
C PRO A 38 -10.83 23.75 -5.66
N ALA A 39 -10.86 22.52 -6.15
CA ALA A 39 -11.86 22.01 -7.10
C ALA A 39 -13.11 21.43 -6.43
N GLY A 40 -13.23 21.53 -5.10
CA GLY A 40 -14.37 21.01 -4.35
C GLY A 40 -14.37 19.49 -4.15
N ILE A 41 -13.27 18.81 -4.49
CA ILE A 41 -13.13 17.35 -4.39
C ILE A 41 -12.60 16.98 -3.00
N ASP A 42 -13.14 15.92 -2.41
CA ASP A 42 -12.67 15.39 -1.13
C ASP A 42 -11.21 14.97 -1.23
N THR A 43 -10.43 15.33 -0.23
CA THR A 43 -9.01 15.00 -0.07
C THR A 43 -8.63 15.05 1.42
N VAL A 44 -7.34 14.89 1.71
CA VAL A 44 -6.80 14.99 3.07
C VAL A 44 -5.57 15.89 3.11
N ASP A 45 -5.17 16.30 4.30
CA ASP A 45 -3.91 17.02 4.51
C ASP A 45 -2.74 16.03 4.56
N PHE A 46 -2.00 15.93 3.47
CA PHE A 46 -0.82 15.06 3.35
C PHE A 46 0.39 15.54 4.18
N SER A 47 0.36 16.72 4.77
CA SER A 47 1.41 17.19 5.68
C SER A 47 1.27 16.62 7.10
N ASN A 48 0.07 16.12 7.43
CA ASN A 48 -0.22 15.55 8.73
C ASN A 48 0.07 14.04 8.72
N SER A 49 1.10 13.61 9.44
CA SER A 49 1.54 12.21 9.48
C SER A 49 0.46 11.24 10.01
N ASN A 50 -0.36 11.67 10.98
CA ASN A 50 -1.46 10.84 11.46
C ASN A 50 -2.52 10.63 10.38
N VAL A 51 -2.84 11.65 9.61
CA VAL A 51 -3.80 11.55 8.51
C VAL A 51 -3.26 10.68 7.39
N VAL A 52 -1.96 10.80 7.08
CA VAL A 52 -1.29 9.91 6.12
C VAL A 52 -1.32 8.46 6.58
N TYR A 53 -1.10 8.19 7.88
CA TYR A 53 -1.25 6.86 8.44
C TYR A 53 -2.68 6.31 8.26
N LEU A 54 -3.70 7.08 8.65
CA LEU A 54 -5.12 6.68 8.50
C LEU A 54 -5.48 6.42 7.04
N LEU A 55 -5.00 7.25 6.12
CA LEU A 55 -5.20 7.05 4.69
C LEU A 55 -4.55 5.75 4.21
N ASN A 56 -3.28 5.51 4.52
CA ASN A 56 -2.60 4.28 4.10
C ASN A 56 -3.26 3.03 4.70
N LYS A 57 -3.70 3.09 5.96
CA LYS A 57 -4.51 2.04 6.58
C LYS A 57 -5.80 1.79 5.78
N ALA A 58 -6.52 2.85 5.45
CA ALA A 58 -7.76 2.73 4.66
C ALA A 58 -7.52 2.14 3.27
N LEU A 59 -6.41 2.51 2.60
CA LEU A 59 -6.03 1.95 1.30
C LEU A 59 -5.75 0.43 1.39
N LEU A 60 -5.04 -0.01 2.44
CA LEU A 60 -4.75 -1.43 2.64
C LEU A 60 -6.02 -2.24 2.90
N LEU A 61 -6.89 -1.77 3.78
CA LEU A 61 -8.15 -2.44 4.09
C LEU A 61 -9.08 -2.47 2.86
N HIS A 62 -9.11 -1.40 2.06
CA HIS A 62 -10.01 -1.28 0.93
C HIS A 62 -9.58 -2.08 -0.30
N PHE A 63 -8.31 -1.98 -0.68
CA PHE A 63 -7.82 -2.53 -1.96
C PHE A 63 -7.17 -3.91 -1.84
N TYR A 64 -6.71 -4.30 -0.64
CA TYR A 64 -5.94 -5.53 -0.44
C TYR A 64 -6.61 -6.54 0.51
N ASN A 65 -7.92 -6.40 0.71
CA ASN A 65 -8.77 -7.34 1.47
C ASN A 65 -8.28 -7.65 2.89
N LEU A 66 -7.69 -6.68 3.56
CA LEU A 66 -7.31 -6.83 4.96
C LEU A 66 -8.50 -6.53 5.87
N ASN A 67 -8.67 -7.33 6.91
CA ASN A 67 -9.61 -7.06 7.99
C ASN A 67 -8.99 -6.18 9.08
N PHE A 68 -7.67 -6.20 9.18
CA PHE A 68 -6.92 -5.44 10.18
C PHE A 68 -5.52 -5.13 9.65
N TRP A 69 -5.04 -3.95 9.96
CA TRP A 69 -3.65 -3.55 9.83
C TRP A 69 -3.36 -2.43 10.82
N ASP A 70 -2.20 -2.49 11.42
CA ASP A 70 -1.70 -1.44 12.31
C ASP A 70 -0.19 -1.29 12.15
N LEU A 71 0.34 -0.18 12.63
CA LEU A 71 1.76 0.12 12.58
C LEU A 71 2.17 0.71 13.94
N PRO A 72 3.18 0.14 14.61
CA PRO A 72 3.66 0.68 15.87
C PRO A 72 4.08 2.15 15.72
N LYS A 73 3.87 2.95 16.77
CA LYS A 73 4.26 4.36 16.79
C LYS A 73 5.75 4.49 16.48
N ASN A 74 6.10 5.53 15.73
CA ASN A 74 7.46 5.85 15.27
C ASN A 74 8.02 4.94 14.16
N ASN A 75 7.26 4.01 13.64
CA ASN A 75 7.64 3.31 12.42
C ASN A 75 7.34 4.15 11.18
N LEU A 76 8.12 3.94 10.12
CA LEU A 76 7.92 4.62 8.85
C LEU A 76 6.56 4.21 8.25
N ILE A 77 5.73 5.20 7.94
CA ILE A 77 4.47 4.97 7.24
C ILE A 77 4.79 4.67 5.77
N PRO A 78 4.48 3.46 5.26
CA PRO A 78 4.82 3.09 3.89
C PRO A 78 3.91 3.83 2.89
N PRO A 79 4.46 4.46 1.84
CA PRO A 79 3.66 5.04 0.76
C PRO A 79 3.06 3.93 -0.12
N ILE A 80 1.84 3.52 0.16
CA ILE A 80 1.19 2.34 -0.46
C ILE A 80 1.25 2.35 -1.99
N PRO A 81 0.93 3.45 -2.70
CA PRO A 81 0.95 3.44 -4.16
C PRO A 81 2.31 3.08 -4.76
N GLY A 82 3.39 3.65 -4.22
CA GLY A 82 4.75 3.34 -4.69
C GLY A 82 5.21 1.93 -4.33
N ARG A 83 4.75 1.38 -3.20
CA ARG A 83 5.05 0.00 -2.81
C ARG A 83 4.30 -1.01 -3.67
N ALA A 84 3.05 -0.72 -4.01
CA ALA A 84 2.27 -1.52 -4.96
C ALA A 84 2.92 -1.52 -6.34
N ASP A 85 3.39 -0.38 -6.79
CA ASP A 85 4.10 -0.23 -8.07
C ASP A 85 5.32 -1.16 -8.15
N TYR A 86 6.13 -1.21 -7.10
CA TYR A 86 7.27 -2.12 -7.02
C TYR A 86 6.85 -3.59 -7.20
N ILE A 87 5.80 -4.04 -6.54
CA ILE A 87 5.29 -5.42 -6.64
C ILE A 87 4.78 -5.71 -8.07
N HIS A 88 4.10 -4.77 -8.71
CA HIS A 88 3.66 -4.93 -10.10
C HIS A 88 4.84 -5.10 -11.06
N TYR A 89 5.90 -4.29 -10.93
CA TYR A 89 7.10 -4.43 -11.75
C TYR A 89 7.85 -5.74 -11.48
N MET A 90 7.90 -6.20 -10.24
CA MET A 90 8.45 -7.52 -9.91
C MET A 90 7.66 -8.64 -10.59
N ALA A 91 6.33 -8.53 -10.64
CA ALA A 91 5.49 -9.50 -11.34
C ALA A 91 5.77 -9.52 -12.85
N ASP A 92 5.99 -8.37 -13.45
CA ASP A 92 6.38 -8.28 -14.88
C ASP A 92 7.74 -8.91 -15.14
N LEU A 93 8.73 -8.71 -14.28
CA LEU A 93 10.04 -9.36 -14.38
C LEU A 93 9.92 -10.88 -14.30
N LEU A 94 9.21 -11.41 -13.32
CA LEU A 94 8.98 -12.86 -13.18
C LEU A 94 8.29 -13.45 -14.40
N LYS A 95 7.35 -12.71 -14.99
CA LYS A 95 6.67 -13.11 -16.23
C LYS A 95 7.62 -13.09 -17.43
N ALA A 96 8.46 -12.06 -17.54
CA ALA A 96 9.46 -11.94 -18.62
C ALA A 96 10.47 -13.09 -18.57
N ASP A 97 10.92 -13.48 -17.37
CA ASP A 97 11.82 -14.60 -17.14
C ASP A 97 11.14 -15.98 -17.28
N LYS A 98 9.85 -16.00 -17.64
CA LYS A 98 9.06 -17.21 -17.85
C LYS A 98 9.04 -18.14 -16.64
N ILE A 99 9.08 -17.58 -15.44
CA ILE A 99 8.94 -18.34 -14.21
C ILE A 99 7.54 -18.99 -14.18
N LYS A 100 7.50 -20.31 -14.30
CA LYS A 100 6.25 -21.09 -14.41
C LYS A 100 5.82 -21.75 -13.10
N THR A 101 6.69 -21.73 -12.09
CA THR A 101 6.38 -22.33 -10.78
C THR A 101 5.23 -21.59 -10.11
N LYS A 102 4.23 -22.32 -9.67
CA LYS A 102 3.13 -21.81 -8.86
C LYS A 102 2.92 -22.71 -7.66
N PRO A 103 2.69 -22.16 -6.47
CA PRO A 103 2.77 -20.75 -6.14
C PRO A 103 4.21 -20.21 -6.22
N ILE A 104 4.35 -18.89 -6.46
CA ILE A 104 5.65 -18.21 -6.35
C ILE A 104 5.95 -18.01 -4.87
N ASN A 105 7.14 -18.44 -4.45
CA ASN A 105 7.60 -18.29 -3.07
C ASN A 105 8.65 -17.18 -3.02
N ILE A 106 8.48 -16.20 -2.12
CA ILE A 106 9.30 -15.01 -1.98
C ILE A 106 9.85 -14.94 -0.57
N LEU A 107 11.12 -14.61 -0.45
CA LEU A 107 11.78 -14.23 0.80
C LEU A 107 11.89 -12.70 0.83
N ASP A 108 11.23 -12.07 1.81
CA ASP A 108 11.32 -10.63 2.07
C ASP A 108 12.25 -10.38 3.26
N ILE A 109 13.44 -9.86 2.98
CA ILE A 109 14.49 -9.62 3.98
C ILE A 109 14.45 -8.14 4.41
N GLY A 110 14.25 -7.90 5.71
CA GLY A 110 14.07 -6.54 6.24
C GLY A 110 12.63 -6.04 5.99
N THR A 111 11.66 -6.90 6.22
CA THR A 111 10.25 -6.62 5.93
C THR A 111 9.66 -5.45 6.72
N GLY A 112 10.23 -5.14 7.88
CA GLY A 112 9.75 -4.11 8.80
C GLY A 112 8.36 -4.43 9.38
N ALA A 113 7.92 -3.61 10.32
CA ALA A 113 6.63 -3.79 10.99
C ALA A 113 5.40 -3.61 10.08
N SER A 114 5.57 -3.06 8.88
CA SER A 114 4.45 -2.80 7.97
C SER A 114 4.02 -4.02 7.14
N LEU A 115 4.91 -4.98 6.91
CA LEU A 115 4.70 -6.17 6.05
C LEU A 115 4.16 -5.83 4.66
N ILE A 116 4.51 -4.65 4.12
CA ILE A 116 3.79 -4.07 2.99
C ILE A 116 3.94 -4.90 1.70
N TYR A 117 5.13 -5.43 1.41
CA TYR A 117 5.35 -6.24 0.22
C TYR A 117 4.68 -7.62 0.32
N PRO A 118 4.78 -8.36 1.44
CA PRO A 118 3.99 -9.55 1.67
C PRO A 118 2.49 -9.33 1.51
N ILE A 119 1.94 -8.28 2.08
CA ILE A 119 0.51 -7.94 1.99
C ILE A 119 0.09 -7.75 0.53
N ILE A 120 0.77 -6.87 -0.20
CA ILE A 120 0.40 -6.55 -1.59
C ILE A 120 0.62 -7.76 -2.50
N GLY A 121 1.77 -8.42 -2.39
CA GLY A 121 2.10 -9.55 -3.27
C GLY A 121 1.19 -10.75 -3.07
N SER A 122 0.82 -11.06 -1.83
CA SER A 122 -0.14 -12.14 -1.54
C SER A 122 -1.54 -11.78 -2.01
N SER A 123 -2.00 -10.54 -1.76
CA SER A 123 -3.35 -10.12 -2.13
C SER A 123 -3.57 -10.04 -3.65
N VAL A 124 -2.57 -9.55 -4.40
CA VAL A 124 -2.73 -9.25 -5.83
C VAL A 124 -2.31 -10.42 -6.72
N TYR A 125 -1.27 -11.16 -6.32
CA TYR A 125 -0.63 -12.16 -7.17
C TYR A 125 -0.65 -13.58 -6.58
N ASP A 126 -1.27 -13.76 -5.42
CA ASP A 126 -1.33 -15.06 -4.72
C ASP A 126 0.08 -15.65 -4.46
N TRP A 127 1.04 -14.78 -4.15
CA TRP A 127 2.40 -15.18 -3.80
C TRP A 127 2.49 -15.60 -2.34
N ASN A 128 3.32 -16.60 -2.06
CA ASN A 128 3.68 -16.98 -0.70
C ASN A 128 4.91 -16.19 -0.25
N PHE A 129 4.89 -15.75 0.99
CA PHE A 129 6.02 -15.01 1.56
C PHE A 129 6.55 -15.69 2.82
N VAL A 130 7.88 -15.65 2.94
CA VAL A 130 8.58 -15.74 4.22
C VAL A 130 9.19 -14.36 4.45
N ALA A 131 8.74 -13.68 5.50
CA ALA A 131 9.17 -12.33 5.85
C ALA A 131 10.08 -12.40 7.09
N VAL A 132 11.23 -11.74 7.03
CA VAL A 132 12.21 -11.73 8.13
C VAL A 132 12.69 -10.32 8.41
N ASP A 133 12.99 -10.04 9.67
CA ASP A 133 13.62 -8.79 10.10
C ASP A 133 14.59 -9.05 11.24
N ILE A 134 15.55 -8.15 11.43
CA ILE A 134 16.48 -8.20 12.59
C ILE A 134 15.87 -7.53 13.83
N ASP A 135 14.87 -6.69 13.65
CA ASP A 135 14.16 -6.05 14.76
C ASP A 135 13.00 -6.94 15.20
N SER A 136 13.16 -7.60 16.37
CA SER A 136 12.14 -8.47 16.95
C SER A 136 10.79 -7.76 17.14
N LYS A 137 10.80 -6.46 17.45
CA LYS A 137 9.56 -5.69 17.63
C LYS A 137 8.78 -5.48 16.33
N SER A 138 9.44 -5.68 15.20
CA SER A 138 8.80 -5.57 13.89
C SER A 138 8.10 -6.86 13.46
N ILE A 139 8.40 -7.99 14.11
CA ILE A 139 7.91 -9.33 13.74
C ILE A 139 7.07 -10.01 14.83
N ASP A 140 6.96 -9.39 16.01
CA ASP A 140 6.06 -9.80 17.11
C ASP A 140 4.62 -9.28 16.86
#